data_21118f6061e3c50d072a3b5333d34950
#
_entry.id   21118f6061e3c50d072a3b5333d34950
#
_cell.length_a   1.000
_cell.length_b   1.000
_cell.length_c   1.000
_cell.angle_alpha   90.00
_cell.angle_beta   90.00
_cell.angle_gamma   90.00
#
_symmetry.space_group_name_H-M   'P 1'
#
loop_
_entity.id
_entity.type
_entity.pdbx_description
1 polymer ?
#
loop_
_entity_poly.entity_id
_entity_poly.type
_entity_poly.pdbx_seq_one_letter_code
_entity_poly.pdbx_strand_id
1 'polypeptide(L)'
;MESSVDANSTRRRAVVNNDNYQRFLESIIGTQYTFVDGNGPYRKCTIVDKYNGVLNCVYEKGKMNGLLVATRYDELINIYSMKNGVVDQEIQLSHLQRYQIVDLPSATESCWEGDVLNGIPYGWGEVVNFENRLLYSGFRIGNDNVCYGTTYYPASGFIEYEGHWCFGKKWGRGRSYSPQGILEYEGDWLDDQKVQTFHLIARNGSLCLVGVHTSIVSLTIGNECCVNAASFNISHFHNLQSITIGCESLVNISSFILLSLPKLESVYIGNYSCENVALVQFSGRINRKN
;
A
#
# COMPACT_ATOMS: atom_id res chain seq x y z
N MET A 1 -36.58 -20.29 -20.14
CA MET A 1 -35.57 -20.51 -19.11
C MET A 1 -34.74 -19.20 -19.03
N GLU A 2 -35.29 -18.22 -18.36
CA GLU A 2 -34.57 -16.96 -18.13
C GLU A 2 -33.76 -17.11 -16.84
N SER A 3 -32.51 -16.75 -16.97
CA SER A 3 -31.43 -17.12 -16.10
C SER A 3 -31.50 -16.41 -14.73
N SER A 4 -31.45 -17.21 -13.69
CA SER A 4 -31.23 -16.82 -12.29
C SER A 4 -29.83 -16.16 -12.04
N VAL A 5 -29.09 -15.86 -13.10
CA VAL A 5 -27.71 -15.33 -13.05
C VAL A 5 -27.68 -13.84 -12.66
N ASP A 6 -28.67 -13.04 -13.11
CA ASP A 6 -28.66 -11.59 -12.90
C ASP A 6 -28.88 -11.14 -11.45
N ALA A 7 -29.65 -11.88 -10.67
CA ALA A 7 -29.96 -11.51 -9.29
C ALA A 7 -28.80 -11.73 -8.31
N ASN A 8 -27.88 -12.67 -8.63
CA ASN A 8 -26.71 -12.96 -7.81
C ASN A 8 -25.55 -11.99 -8.09
N SER A 9 -25.33 -11.60 -9.36
CA SER A 9 -24.30 -10.64 -9.73
C SER A 9 -24.59 -9.24 -9.16
N THR A 10 -25.85 -8.82 -9.24
CA THR A 10 -26.30 -7.54 -8.66
C THR A 10 -26.18 -7.51 -7.14
N ARG A 11 -26.40 -8.64 -6.46
CA ARG A 11 -26.22 -8.75 -5.01
C ARG A 11 -24.75 -8.69 -4.59
N ARG A 12 -23.83 -9.29 -5.35
CA ARG A 12 -22.39 -9.27 -5.06
C ARG A 12 -21.80 -7.89 -5.24
N ARG A 13 -22.18 -7.16 -6.27
CA ARG A 13 -21.75 -5.76 -6.46
C ARG A 13 -22.19 -4.82 -5.32
N ALA A 14 -23.38 -4.99 -4.79
CA ALA A 14 -23.87 -4.21 -3.66
C ALA A 14 -23.02 -4.42 -2.39
N VAL A 15 -22.34 -5.55 -2.26
CA VAL A 15 -21.43 -5.84 -1.13
C VAL A 15 -20.05 -5.21 -1.34
N VAL A 16 -19.58 -5.08 -2.58
CA VAL A 16 -18.25 -4.50 -2.91
C VAL A 16 -18.29 -2.97 -2.92
N ASN A 17 -19.40 -2.34 -3.30
CA ASN A 17 -19.65 -0.90 -3.18
C ASN A 17 -19.94 -0.46 -1.73
N ASN A 18 -19.49 -1.24 -0.76
CA ASN A 18 -19.80 -1.02 0.64
C ASN A 18 -18.97 0.16 1.21
N ASP A 19 -19.48 0.79 2.26
CA ASP A 19 -18.88 1.84 3.09
C ASP A 19 -17.38 1.61 3.43
N ASN A 20 -16.93 0.37 3.40
CA ASN A 20 -15.53 -0.01 3.64
C ASN A 20 -14.58 0.43 2.52
N TYR A 21 -14.99 0.33 1.26
CA TYR A 21 -14.18 0.81 0.13
C TYR A 21 -14.07 2.33 0.16
N GLN A 22 -15.18 3.02 0.40
CA GLN A 22 -15.19 4.48 0.53
C GLN A 22 -14.30 4.94 1.70
N ARG A 23 -14.43 4.34 2.87
CA ARG A 23 -13.58 4.64 4.03
C ARG A 23 -12.11 4.33 3.78
N PHE A 24 -11.82 3.27 3.02
CA PHE A 24 -10.44 2.97 2.62
C PHE A 24 -9.90 4.05 1.68
N LEU A 25 -10.62 4.41 0.63
CA LEU A 25 -10.25 5.51 -0.26
C LEU A 25 -10.05 6.82 0.51
N GLU A 26 -10.96 7.18 1.39
CA GLU A 26 -10.86 8.38 2.24
C GLU A 26 -9.61 8.34 3.11
N SER A 27 -9.22 7.18 3.63
CA SER A 27 -8.03 7.02 4.47
C SER A 27 -6.71 7.21 3.72
N ILE A 28 -6.70 7.06 2.39
CA ILE A 28 -5.52 7.19 1.52
C ILE A 28 -5.54 8.47 0.68
N ILE A 29 -6.66 9.20 0.63
CA ILE A 29 -6.80 10.49 -0.04
C ILE A 29 -5.78 11.48 0.52
N GLY A 30 -4.98 12.06 -0.38
CA GLY A 30 -3.95 13.03 -0.02
C GLY A 30 -2.69 12.44 0.60
N THR A 31 -2.57 11.13 0.73
CA THR A 31 -1.33 10.48 1.15
C THR A 31 -0.36 10.48 -0.03
N GLN A 32 0.46 11.51 -0.14
CA GLN A 32 1.64 11.49 -1.01
C GLN A 32 2.68 10.57 -0.36
N TYR A 33 2.90 9.41 -0.93
CA TYR A 33 4.04 8.58 -0.57
C TYR A 33 5.30 9.21 -1.13
N THR A 34 6.08 9.87 -0.28
CA THR A 34 7.36 10.44 -0.67
C THR A 34 8.34 9.29 -0.86
N PHE A 35 8.85 9.13 -2.07
CA PHE A 35 9.88 8.15 -2.39
C PHE A 35 11.17 8.51 -1.68
N VAL A 36 11.71 7.57 -0.94
CA VAL A 36 13.11 7.58 -0.56
C VAL A 36 13.90 7.22 -1.80
N ASP A 37 14.83 8.07 -2.17
CA ASP A 37 15.67 7.94 -3.37
C ASP A 37 16.26 6.54 -3.54
N GLY A 38 16.25 6.07 -4.74
CA GLY A 38 16.40 4.80 -5.37
C GLY A 38 17.37 3.72 -4.90
N ASN A 39 17.86 3.77 -3.67
CA ASN A 39 18.68 2.69 -3.07
C ASN A 39 18.00 1.99 -1.88
N GLY A 40 16.79 2.38 -1.53
CA GLY A 40 16.00 1.72 -0.50
C GLY A 40 15.18 0.55 -1.05
N PRO A 41 14.78 -0.41 -0.22
CA PRO A 41 13.96 -1.56 -0.63
C PRO A 41 12.52 -1.19 -1.02
N TYR A 42 12.16 0.09 -1.03
CA TYR A 42 10.80 0.55 -1.27
C TYR A 42 10.59 1.08 -2.68
N ARG A 43 9.88 0.28 -3.48
CA ARG A 43 9.17 0.75 -4.65
C ARG A 43 7.74 1.00 -4.24
N LYS A 44 7.33 2.25 -4.03
CA LYS A 44 5.95 2.58 -3.63
C LYS A 44 5.08 2.83 -4.85
N CYS A 45 3.84 2.35 -4.81
CA CYS A 45 2.79 2.84 -5.68
C CYS A 45 2.36 4.22 -5.20
N THR A 46 2.24 5.19 -6.09
CA THR A 46 1.67 6.48 -5.78
C THR A 46 0.16 6.41 -5.98
N ILE A 47 -0.59 6.84 -4.97
CA ILE A 47 -2.03 7.00 -5.07
C ILE A 47 -2.28 8.50 -5.13
N VAL A 48 -2.82 8.95 -6.25
CA VAL A 48 -3.20 10.35 -6.44
C VAL A 48 -4.71 10.39 -6.62
N ASP A 49 -5.41 11.03 -5.69
CA ASP A 49 -6.80 11.38 -5.88
C ASP A 49 -6.90 12.85 -6.31
N LYS A 50 -7.35 13.07 -7.50
CA LYS A 50 -7.68 14.41 -7.98
C LYS A 50 -9.18 14.57 -8.26
N TYR A 51 -9.92 13.47 -8.44
CA TYR A 51 -11.36 13.45 -8.73
C TYR A 51 -12.00 12.11 -8.29
N ASN A 52 -11.64 11.60 -7.11
CA ASN A 52 -11.97 10.25 -6.66
C ASN A 52 -11.40 9.15 -7.58
N GLY A 53 -10.28 9.42 -8.23
CA GLY A 53 -9.55 8.46 -9.06
C GLY A 53 -8.36 7.89 -8.31
N VAL A 54 -8.16 6.59 -8.39
CA VAL A 54 -6.96 5.93 -7.87
C VAL A 54 -6.00 5.72 -9.02
N LEU A 55 -4.79 6.24 -8.88
CA LEU A 55 -3.70 6.06 -9.82
C LEU A 55 -2.72 5.07 -9.21
N ASN A 56 -2.55 3.91 -9.82
CA ASN A 56 -1.61 2.90 -9.37
C ASN A 56 -0.48 2.73 -10.38
N CYS A 57 0.76 2.88 -9.93
CA CYS A 57 1.95 2.75 -10.75
C CYS A 57 3.16 2.30 -9.94
N VAL A 58 4.15 1.77 -10.63
CA VAL A 58 5.44 1.38 -10.06
C VAL A 58 6.47 2.45 -10.35
N TYR A 59 7.22 2.85 -9.31
CA TYR A 59 8.35 3.76 -9.46
C TYR A 59 9.66 3.00 -9.28
N GLU A 60 10.58 3.24 -10.19
CA GLU A 60 11.95 2.75 -10.12
C GLU A 60 12.89 3.95 -10.25
N LYS A 61 13.81 4.10 -9.28
CA LYS A 61 14.77 5.22 -9.26
C LYS A 61 14.10 6.59 -9.45
N GLY A 62 12.98 6.81 -8.75
CA GLY A 62 12.22 8.07 -8.83
C GLY A 62 11.43 8.31 -10.12
N LYS A 63 11.35 7.32 -11.03
CA LYS A 63 10.61 7.43 -12.30
C LYS A 63 9.53 6.36 -12.41
N MET A 64 8.39 6.71 -13.01
CA MET A 64 7.33 5.77 -13.30
C MET A 64 7.77 4.77 -14.38
N ASN A 65 7.59 3.48 -14.10
CA ASN A 65 7.83 2.38 -15.03
C ASN A 65 6.71 1.36 -14.91
N GLY A 66 6.49 0.59 -15.99
CA GLY A 66 5.45 -0.42 -16.05
C GLY A 66 4.07 0.16 -16.34
N LEU A 67 3.03 -0.38 -15.74
CA LEU A 67 1.65 0.04 -15.99
C LEU A 67 1.23 1.15 -15.02
N LEU A 68 0.66 2.20 -15.59
CA LEU A 68 -0.07 3.25 -14.91
C LEU A 68 -1.55 3.01 -15.15
N VAL A 69 -2.29 2.65 -14.11
CA VAL A 69 -3.71 2.33 -14.19
C VAL A 69 -4.48 3.44 -13.49
N ALA A 70 -5.33 4.13 -14.21
CA ALA A 70 -6.22 5.16 -13.69
C ALA A 70 -7.63 4.58 -13.52
N THR A 71 -8.16 4.66 -12.32
CA THR A 71 -9.51 4.16 -11.99
C THR A 71 -10.32 5.24 -11.30
N ARG A 72 -11.63 5.19 -11.46
CA ARG A 72 -12.57 6.00 -10.68
C ARG A 72 -13.65 5.09 -10.13
N TYR A 73 -13.76 5.01 -8.79
CA TYR A 73 -14.64 4.05 -8.13
C TYR A 73 -14.37 2.61 -8.64
N ASP A 74 -15.37 2.01 -9.29
CA ASP A 74 -15.33 0.69 -9.94
C ASP A 74 -15.09 0.77 -11.46
N GLU A 75 -14.72 1.93 -11.97
CA GLU A 75 -14.49 2.13 -13.39
C GLU A 75 -12.99 2.25 -13.71
N LEU A 76 -12.55 1.45 -14.68
CA LEU A 76 -11.27 1.63 -15.32
C LEU A 76 -11.37 2.82 -16.29
N ILE A 77 -10.52 3.85 -16.10
CA ILE A 77 -10.54 5.06 -16.93
C ILE A 77 -9.52 4.95 -18.04
N ASN A 78 -8.24 4.75 -17.68
CA ASN A 78 -7.15 4.65 -18.64
C ASN A 78 -6.06 3.70 -18.12
N ILE A 79 -5.33 3.12 -19.05
CA ILE A 79 -4.09 2.38 -18.77
C ILE A 79 -3.01 2.88 -19.71
N TYR A 80 -1.83 3.15 -19.14
CA TYR A 80 -0.65 3.57 -19.87
C TYR A 80 0.51 2.64 -19.55
N SER A 81 1.30 2.28 -20.55
CA SER A 81 2.64 1.78 -20.36
C SER A 81 3.57 2.96 -20.10
N MET A 82 4.32 2.90 -19.01
CA MET A 82 5.25 3.96 -18.61
C MET A 82 6.68 3.47 -18.72
N LYS A 83 7.55 4.34 -19.26
CA LYS A 83 8.98 4.08 -19.36
C LYS A 83 9.78 5.32 -18.99
N ASN A 84 10.60 5.21 -17.96
CA ASN A 84 11.43 6.31 -17.47
C ASN A 84 10.66 7.60 -17.14
N GLY A 85 9.42 7.49 -16.67
CA GLY A 85 8.58 8.62 -16.28
C GLY A 85 7.78 9.27 -17.40
N VAL A 86 7.83 8.72 -18.61
CA VAL A 86 7.02 9.17 -19.75
C VAL A 86 6.05 8.09 -20.22
N VAL A 87 4.94 8.51 -20.82
CA VAL A 87 4.00 7.59 -21.45
C VAL A 87 4.65 7.00 -22.69
N ASP A 88 4.83 5.67 -22.71
CA ASP A 88 5.33 4.92 -23.85
C ASP A 88 4.18 4.51 -24.78
N GLN A 89 3.07 4.04 -24.18
CA GLN A 89 1.88 3.63 -24.92
C GLN A 89 0.62 3.82 -24.05
N GLU A 90 -0.47 4.29 -24.69
CA GLU A 90 -1.82 4.22 -24.13
C GLU A 90 -2.52 2.95 -24.58
N ILE A 91 -3.08 2.20 -23.62
CA ILE A 91 -3.81 0.97 -23.91
C ILE A 91 -5.26 1.33 -24.21
N GLN A 92 -5.70 1.02 -25.43
CA GLN A 92 -7.03 1.36 -25.89
C GLN A 92 -8.10 0.50 -25.21
N LEU A 93 -9.06 1.15 -24.54
CA LEU A 93 -10.16 0.51 -23.83
C LEU A 93 -11.48 0.49 -24.64
N SER A 94 -11.44 0.87 -25.93
CA SER A 94 -12.63 0.96 -26.80
C SER A 94 -13.39 -0.36 -26.97
N HIS A 95 -12.73 -1.51 -26.74
CA HIS A 95 -13.31 -2.84 -26.82
C HIS A 95 -13.55 -3.48 -25.44
N LEU A 96 -13.50 -2.69 -24.36
CA LEU A 96 -13.78 -3.17 -23.01
C LEU A 96 -15.27 -3.54 -22.91
N GLN A 97 -15.53 -4.81 -22.59
CA GLN A 97 -16.86 -5.35 -22.35
C GLN A 97 -17.09 -5.44 -20.84
N ARG A 98 -18.24 -4.96 -20.38
CA ARG A 98 -18.59 -5.01 -18.96
C ARG A 98 -19.47 -6.21 -18.64
N TYR A 99 -19.38 -6.71 -17.42
CA TYR A 99 -20.25 -7.75 -16.89
C TYR A 99 -20.20 -9.06 -17.68
N GLN A 100 -19.02 -9.42 -18.16
CA GLN A 100 -18.80 -10.68 -18.85
C GLN A 100 -18.40 -11.79 -17.86
N ILE A 101 -18.70 -13.03 -18.23
CA ILE A 101 -18.22 -14.21 -17.52
C ILE A 101 -17.20 -14.90 -18.40
N VAL A 102 -16.01 -15.15 -17.85
CA VAL A 102 -14.92 -15.83 -18.57
C VAL A 102 -14.35 -16.91 -17.68
N ASP A 103 -14.28 -18.14 -18.22
CA ASP A 103 -13.62 -19.25 -17.56
C ASP A 103 -12.12 -18.98 -17.41
N LEU A 104 -11.58 -19.28 -16.24
CA LEU A 104 -10.17 -19.06 -15.95
C LEU A 104 -9.38 -20.37 -16.09
N PRO A 105 -8.21 -20.35 -16.77
CA PRO A 105 -7.34 -21.52 -16.90
C PRO A 105 -6.56 -21.78 -15.59
N SER A 106 -7.26 -22.01 -14.49
CA SER A 106 -6.69 -22.16 -13.16
C SER A 106 -7.17 -23.43 -12.49
N ALA A 107 -6.36 -24.02 -11.63
CA ALA A 107 -6.75 -25.18 -10.82
C ALA A 107 -7.66 -24.82 -9.63
N THR A 108 -7.67 -23.56 -9.21
CA THR A 108 -8.38 -23.09 -8.02
C THR A 108 -9.47 -22.07 -8.31
N GLU A 109 -9.31 -21.30 -9.39
CA GLU A 109 -10.25 -20.28 -9.85
C GLU A 109 -11.10 -20.84 -10.98
N SER A 110 -12.43 -20.73 -10.91
CA SER A 110 -13.35 -21.23 -11.93
C SER A 110 -13.59 -20.19 -13.01
N CYS A 111 -14.08 -19.02 -12.62
CA CYS A 111 -14.39 -17.97 -13.57
C CYS A 111 -14.17 -16.56 -12.99
N TRP A 112 -14.04 -15.63 -13.92
CA TRP A 112 -14.10 -14.19 -13.70
C TRP A 112 -15.47 -13.67 -14.12
N GLU A 113 -16.10 -12.85 -13.31
CA GLU A 113 -17.30 -12.10 -13.63
C GLU A 113 -16.99 -10.60 -13.50
N GLY A 114 -16.90 -9.90 -14.62
CA GLY A 114 -16.49 -8.49 -14.59
C GLY A 114 -16.17 -7.91 -15.96
N ASP A 115 -15.27 -6.93 -15.94
CA ASP A 115 -14.81 -6.26 -17.13
C ASP A 115 -13.81 -7.16 -17.90
N VAL A 116 -13.95 -7.20 -19.21
CA VAL A 116 -13.17 -8.08 -20.11
C VAL A 116 -12.71 -7.30 -21.33
N LEU A 117 -11.43 -7.42 -21.65
CA LEU A 117 -10.84 -6.90 -22.87
C LEU A 117 -10.25 -8.05 -23.70
N ASN A 118 -10.72 -8.21 -24.95
CA ASN A 118 -10.26 -9.27 -25.84
C ASN A 118 -10.36 -10.69 -25.23
N GLY A 119 -11.42 -10.96 -24.47
CA GLY A 119 -11.68 -12.28 -23.90
C GLY A 119 -10.92 -12.60 -22.61
N ILE A 120 -10.20 -11.65 -22.03
CA ILE A 120 -9.48 -11.83 -20.77
C ILE A 120 -9.94 -10.82 -19.72
N PRO A 121 -9.85 -11.14 -18.41
CA PRO A 121 -10.13 -10.19 -17.33
C PRO A 121 -9.37 -8.88 -17.50
N TYR A 122 -10.06 -7.75 -17.43
CA TYR A 122 -9.41 -6.47 -17.67
C TYR A 122 -10.19 -5.29 -17.05
N GLY A 123 -10.08 -5.13 -15.77
CA GLY A 123 -10.82 -4.11 -15.03
C GLY A 123 -11.40 -4.65 -13.75
N TRP A 124 -12.58 -4.16 -13.37
CA TRP A 124 -13.25 -4.53 -12.13
C TRP A 124 -14.08 -5.81 -12.30
N GLY A 125 -14.02 -6.70 -11.31
CA GLY A 125 -14.84 -7.89 -11.27
C GLY A 125 -14.56 -8.78 -10.08
N GLU A 126 -15.07 -10.01 -10.16
CA GLU A 126 -14.99 -11.02 -9.11
C GLU A 126 -14.48 -12.35 -9.67
N VAL A 127 -13.74 -13.06 -8.84
CA VAL A 127 -13.29 -14.43 -9.10
C VAL A 127 -13.99 -15.37 -8.14
N VAL A 128 -14.55 -16.45 -8.66
CA VAL A 128 -15.09 -17.54 -7.85
C VAL A 128 -14.35 -18.83 -8.11
N ASN A 129 -14.39 -19.74 -7.14
CA ASN A 129 -13.91 -21.11 -7.31
C ASN A 129 -14.97 -22.03 -7.92
N PHE A 130 -14.62 -23.32 -8.13
CA PHE A 130 -15.53 -24.34 -8.69
C PHE A 130 -16.74 -24.66 -7.79
N GLU A 131 -16.73 -24.23 -6.52
CA GLU A 131 -17.88 -24.31 -5.60
C GLU A 131 -18.70 -23.01 -5.58
N ASN A 132 -18.44 -22.09 -6.52
CA ASN A 132 -19.05 -20.77 -6.60
C ASN A 132 -18.85 -19.92 -5.34
N ARG A 133 -17.71 -20.10 -4.66
CA ARG A 133 -17.31 -19.27 -3.53
C ARG A 133 -16.41 -18.14 -4.00
N LEU A 134 -16.64 -16.95 -3.48
CA LEU A 134 -15.86 -15.77 -3.81
C LEU A 134 -14.42 -15.93 -3.31
N LEU A 135 -13.44 -15.73 -4.21
CA LEU A 135 -12.01 -15.75 -3.92
C LEU A 135 -11.42 -14.34 -3.94
N TYR A 136 -11.86 -13.51 -4.88
CA TYR A 136 -11.33 -12.17 -5.10
C TYR A 136 -12.42 -11.25 -5.63
N SER A 137 -12.36 -9.97 -5.24
CA SER A 137 -13.15 -8.89 -5.81
C SER A 137 -12.26 -7.66 -5.94
N GLY A 138 -12.14 -7.11 -7.15
CA GLY A 138 -11.26 -5.98 -7.40
C GLY A 138 -10.86 -5.84 -8.86
N PHE A 139 -9.73 -5.13 -9.09
CA PHE A 139 -9.20 -4.92 -10.43
C PHE A 139 -8.22 -6.03 -10.82
N ARG A 140 -8.37 -6.50 -12.05
CA ARG A 140 -7.51 -7.52 -12.66
C ARG A 140 -7.05 -7.10 -14.05
N ILE A 141 -5.84 -7.51 -14.40
CA ILE A 141 -5.32 -7.48 -15.76
C ILE A 141 -4.79 -8.88 -16.06
N GLY A 142 -5.48 -9.62 -16.91
CA GLY A 142 -5.21 -11.03 -17.13
C GLY A 142 -5.40 -11.83 -15.85
N ASN A 143 -4.34 -12.51 -15.40
CA ASN A 143 -4.35 -13.30 -14.18
C ASN A 143 -3.87 -12.51 -12.95
N ASP A 144 -3.43 -11.27 -13.13
CA ASP A 144 -2.83 -10.49 -12.06
C ASP A 144 -3.82 -9.54 -11.41
N ASN A 145 -3.92 -9.60 -10.08
CA ASN A 145 -4.61 -8.59 -9.30
C ASN A 145 -3.78 -7.30 -9.33
N VAL A 146 -4.45 -6.18 -9.59
CA VAL A 146 -3.81 -4.85 -9.67
C VAL A 146 -4.67 -3.80 -8.98
N CYS A 147 -4.08 -2.63 -8.72
CA CYS A 147 -4.76 -1.50 -8.09
C CYS A 147 -5.29 -1.83 -6.70
N TYR A 148 -6.59 -2.01 -6.56
CA TYR A 148 -7.27 -2.33 -5.33
C TYR A 148 -8.10 -3.60 -5.48
N GLY A 149 -8.08 -4.43 -4.44
CA GLY A 149 -8.91 -5.63 -4.41
C GLY A 149 -8.91 -6.32 -3.05
N THR A 150 -9.84 -7.23 -2.91
CA THR A 150 -10.10 -7.98 -1.69
C THR A 150 -10.04 -9.47 -1.97
N THR A 151 -9.24 -10.22 -1.23
CA THR A 151 -9.25 -11.69 -1.21
C THR A 151 -10.08 -12.22 -0.05
N TYR A 152 -10.59 -13.41 -0.22
CA TYR A 152 -11.48 -14.06 0.74
C TYR A 152 -11.00 -15.46 1.07
N TYR A 153 -11.18 -15.88 2.31
CA TYR A 153 -11.02 -17.27 2.73
C TYR A 153 -12.17 -18.11 2.16
N PRO A 154 -11.92 -19.08 1.27
CA PRO A 154 -13.00 -19.82 0.62
C PRO A 154 -13.88 -20.61 1.59
N ALA A 155 -13.30 -21.08 2.71
CA ALA A 155 -14.00 -21.88 3.69
C ALA A 155 -14.97 -21.06 4.55
N SER A 156 -14.57 -19.87 4.97
CA SER A 156 -15.36 -19.02 5.89
C SER A 156 -16.12 -17.89 5.19
N GLY A 157 -15.66 -17.48 3.99
CA GLY A 157 -16.18 -16.31 3.29
C GLY A 157 -15.73 -14.97 3.89
N PHE A 158 -14.92 -15.00 4.97
CA PHE A 158 -14.34 -13.77 5.54
C PHE A 158 -13.26 -13.20 4.66
N ILE A 159 -13.04 -11.89 4.76
CA ILE A 159 -11.93 -11.20 4.10
C ILE A 159 -10.61 -11.77 4.63
N GLU A 160 -9.69 -12.11 3.73
CA GLU A 160 -8.30 -12.43 4.03
C GLU A 160 -7.42 -11.19 3.93
N TYR A 161 -7.59 -10.43 2.86
CA TYR A 161 -6.84 -9.20 2.63
C TYR A 161 -7.69 -8.22 1.83
N GLU A 162 -7.62 -6.95 2.19
CA GLU A 162 -8.14 -5.84 1.39
C GLU A 162 -7.07 -4.77 1.26
N GLY A 163 -6.81 -4.30 0.03
CA GLY A 163 -5.77 -3.30 -0.17
C GLY A 163 -5.26 -3.24 -1.59
N HIS A 164 -4.06 -2.64 -1.72
CA HIS A 164 -3.42 -2.44 -3.00
C HIS A 164 -2.66 -3.66 -3.48
N TRP A 165 -2.67 -3.82 -4.80
CA TRP A 165 -2.04 -4.91 -5.52
C TRP A 165 -1.18 -4.36 -6.65
N CYS A 166 -0.06 -5.02 -6.91
CA CYS A 166 0.80 -4.77 -8.05
C CYS A 166 1.25 -6.10 -8.63
N PHE A 167 0.80 -6.42 -9.85
CA PHE A 167 1.13 -7.68 -10.54
C PHE A 167 0.96 -8.92 -9.67
N GLY A 168 -0.24 -9.10 -9.11
CA GLY A 168 -0.60 -10.26 -8.28
C GLY A 168 -0.03 -10.25 -6.86
N LYS A 169 0.72 -9.23 -6.47
CA LYS A 169 1.36 -9.10 -5.15
C LYS A 169 0.71 -8.02 -4.30
N LYS A 170 0.59 -8.26 -2.99
CA LYS A 170 0.18 -7.24 -2.02
C LYS A 170 1.23 -6.14 -1.99
N TRP A 171 0.80 -4.90 -2.23
CA TRP A 171 1.70 -3.78 -2.46
C TRP A 171 1.07 -2.45 -2.00
N GLY A 172 1.79 -1.63 -1.23
CA GLY A 172 1.23 -0.39 -0.71
C GLY A 172 0.33 -0.61 0.49
N ARG A 173 -0.69 0.23 0.68
CA ARG A 173 -1.57 0.15 1.86
C ARG A 173 -2.54 -1.01 1.78
N GLY A 174 -2.68 -1.75 2.91
CA GLY A 174 -3.66 -2.84 3.01
C GLY A 174 -3.86 -3.36 4.42
N ARG A 175 -4.89 -4.18 4.56
CA ARG A 175 -5.29 -4.85 5.80
C ARG A 175 -5.35 -6.36 5.58
N SER A 176 -4.88 -7.13 6.54
CA SER A 176 -5.08 -8.59 6.56
C SER A 176 -5.83 -9.03 7.80
N TYR A 177 -6.59 -10.09 7.63
CA TYR A 177 -7.48 -10.64 8.65
C TYR A 177 -7.22 -12.13 8.83
N SER A 178 -7.57 -12.66 10.01
CA SER A 178 -7.58 -14.10 10.26
C SER A 178 -8.78 -14.77 9.57
N PRO A 179 -8.78 -16.12 9.46
CA PRO A 179 -9.95 -16.85 8.96
C PRO A 179 -11.24 -16.66 9.78
N GLN A 180 -11.14 -16.07 10.98
CA GLN A 180 -12.25 -15.69 11.85
C GLN A 180 -12.69 -14.23 11.66
N GLY A 181 -12.09 -13.49 10.70
CA GLY A 181 -12.40 -12.10 10.41
C GLY A 181 -11.78 -11.08 11.38
N ILE A 182 -10.80 -11.49 12.18
CA ILE A 182 -10.11 -10.60 13.12
C ILE A 182 -8.99 -9.87 12.40
N LEU A 183 -8.94 -8.54 12.48
CA LEU A 183 -7.86 -7.73 11.91
C LEU A 183 -6.52 -8.10 12.56
N GLU A 184 -5.56 -8.56 11.74
CA GLU A 184 -4.22 -8.93 12.17
C GLU A 184 -3.17 -7.87 11.87
N TYR A 185 -3.34 -7.16 10.74
CA TYR A 185 -2.40 -6.14 10.33
C TYR A 185 -3.07 -5.09 9.47
N GLU A 186 -2.76 -3.85 9.73
CA GLU A 186 -3.05 -2.69 8.88
C GLU A 186 -1.77 -1.90 8.68
N GLY A 187 -1.36 -1.70 7.43
CA GLY A 187 -0.11 -1.02 7.14
C GLY A 187 0.32 -1.11 5.69
N ASP A 188 1.60 -0.85 5.47
CA ASP A 188 2.21 -0.94 4.15
C ASP A 188 2.67 -2.38 3.86
N TRP A 189 2.54 -2.76 2.61
CA TRP A 189 2.93 -4.05 2.06
C TRP A 189 3.93 -3.84 0.92
N LEU A 190 4.86 -4.76 0.79
CA LEU A 190 5.83 -4.81 -0.30
C LEU A 190 6.04 -6.26 -0.69
N ASP A 191 5.63 -6.61 -1.91
CA ASP A 191 5.83 -7.95 -2.48
C ASP A 191 5.36 -9.07 -1.53
N ASP A 192 4.08 -8.99 -1.09
CA ASP A 192 3.39 -9.85 -0.12
C ASP A 192 3.93 -9.78 1.32
N GLN A 193 4.95 -8.97 1.60
CA GLN A 193 5.52 -8.84 2.93
C GLN A 193 4.98 -7.60 3.68
N LYS A 194 4.68 -7.77 4.96
CA LYS A 194 4.30 -6.66 5.85
C LYS A 194 5.50 -5.76 6.06
N VAL A 195 5.35 -4.47 5.80
CA VAL A 195 6.42 -3.48 6.02
C VAL A 195 6.44 -3.09 7.49
N GLN A 196 7.42 -3.61 8.22
CA GLN A 196 7.60 -3.34 9.65
C GLN A 196 8.82 -2.46 9.93
N THR A 197 9.75 -2.37 9.00
CA THR A 197 10.96 -1.55 9.12
C THR A 197 10.94 -0.44 8.07
N PHE A 198 11.23 0.78 8.51
CA PHE A 198 11.38 1.92 7.62
C PHE A 198 12.84 2.39 7.63
N HIS A 199 13.44 2.49 6.45
CA HIS A 199 14.79 2.98 6.24
C HIS A 199 14.75 4.35 5.54
N LEU A 200 15.26 5.38 6.20
CA LEU A 200 15.37 6.72 5.65
C LEU A 200 16.83 7.00 5.29
N ILE A 201 17.09 7.18 3.99
CA ILE A 201 18.44 7.43 3.44
C ILE A 201 18.53 8.75 2.65
N ALA A 202 17.75 9.74 3.06
CA ALA A 202 17.74 11.06 2.43
C ALA A 202 18.91 11.93 2.94
N ARG A 203 20.01 12.00 2.21
CA ARG A 203 21.23 12.69 2.66
C ARG A 203 21.01 14.17 2.94
N ASN A 204 20.59 14.97 2.00
CA ASN A 204 20.47 16.42 2.12
C ASN A 204 19.04 16.90 2.40
N GLY A 205 18.18 16.03 2.91
CA GLY A 205 16.76 16.31 3.10
C GLY A 205 16.38 16.77 4.50
N SER A 206 15.18 17.32 4.60
CA SER A 206 14.46 17.39 5.86
C SER A 206 13.96 15.98 6.25
N LEU A 207 13.70 15.77 7.54
CA LEU A 207 13.07 14.53 8.00
C LEU A 207 11.71 14.36 7.31
N CYS A 208 11.62 13.38 6.43
CA CYS A 208 10.39 13.10 5.69
C CYS A 208 9.81 11.74 6.13
N LEU A 209 8.88 11.77 7.06
CA LEU A 209 8.11 10.61 7.52
C LEU A 209 6.66 10.67 7.02
N VAL A 210 6.37 11.58 6.09
CA VAL A 210 5.03 11.73 5.49
C VAL A 210 4.69 10.47 4.70
N GLY A 211 3.53 9.88 4.99
CA GLY A 211 3.05 8.64 4.35
C GLY A 211 3.62 7.35 4.94
N VAL A 212 4.54 7.41 5.90
CA VAL A 212 4.96 6.21 6.65
C VAL A 212 3.83 5.78 7.58
N HIS A 213 3.43 4.52 7.50
CA HIS A 213 2.36 4.01 8.34
C HIS A 213 2.83 3.76 9.77
N THR A 214 1.94 3.99 10.73
CA THR A 214 2.22 3.83 12.17
C THR A 214 2.43 2.38 12.62
N SER A 215 2.24 1.40 11.72
CA SER A 215 2.50 -0.03 11.98
C SER A 215 3.99 -0.38 12.02
N ILE A 216 4.89 0.53 11.64
CA ILE A 216 6.33 0.24 11.69
C ILE A 216 6.76 -0.06 13.12
N VAL A 217 7.65 -1.05 13.24
CA VAL A 217 8.26 -1.46 14.52
C VAL A 217 9.72 -1.04 14.62
N SER A 218 10.36 -0.71 13.50
CA SER A 218 11.74 -0.26 13.45
C SER A 218 11.91 0.94 12.50
N LEU A 219 12.64 1.95 12.95
CA LEU A 219 13.04 3.11 12.16
C LEU A 219 14.56 3.17 12.08
N THR A 220 15.10 3.19 10.87
CA THR A 220 16.52 3.39 10.62
C THR A 220 16.73 4.65 9.80
N ILE A 221 17.56 5.56 10.29
CA ILE A 221 18.07 6.74 9.56
C ILE A 221 19.52 6.43 9.20
N GLY A 222 19.84 6.50 7.91
CA GLY A 222 21.18 6.23 7.40
C GLY A 222 22.21 7.27 7.86
N ASN A 223 23.47 7.07 7.51
CA ASN A 223 24.52 8.06 7.77
C ASN A 223 24.34 9.33 6.93
N GLU A 224 24.76 10.47 7.44
CA GLU A 224 24.69 11.78 6.78
C GLU A 224 23.26 12.12 6.28
N CYS A 225 22.25 11.66 6.99
CA CYS A 225 20.84 11.79 6.59
C CYS A 225 20.12 12.86 7.38
N CYS A 226 19.12 13.47 6.76
CA CYS A 226 18.23 14.46 7.37
C CYS A 226 18.98 15.64 8.02
N VAL A 227 20.11 16.07 7.46
CA VAL A 227 20.96 17.13 8.01
C VAL A 227 20.25 18.49 8.11
N ASN A 228 19.23 18.72 7.27
CA ASN A 228 18.41 19.94 7.26
C ASN A 228 17.11 19.82 8.05
N ALA A 229 16.92 18.73 8.81
CA ALA A 229 15.75 18.59 9.67
C ALA A 229 15.82 19.64 10.80
N ALA A 230 14.70 20.32 11.07
CA ALA A 230 14.61 21.29 12.17
C ALA A 230 14.23 20.63 13.49
N SER A 231 13.52 19.52 13.45
CA SER A 231 13.08 18.78 14.63
C SER A 231 12.94 17.28 14.32
N PHE A 232 13.03 16.46 15.35
CA PHE A 232 12.74 15.05 15.31
C PHE A 232 11.62 14.73 16.29
N ASN A 233 10.41 14.49 15.77
CA ASN A 233 9.24 14.11 16.56
C ASN A 233 8.54 12.93 15.89
N ILE A 234 8.53 11.80 16.58
CA ILE A 234 7.96 10.55 16.09
C ILE A 234 6.91 9.97 17.04
N SER A 235 6.33 10.79 17.88
CA SER A 235 5.37 10.40 18.92
C SER A 235 4.12 9.66 18.43
N HIS A 236 3.83 9.72 17.13
CA HIS A 236 2.69 9.04 16.51
C HIS A 236 2.96 7.57 16.12
N PHE A 237 4.19 7.09 16.20
CA PHE A 237 4.54 5.69 15.86
C PHE A 237 4.46 4.76 17.09
N HIS A 238 3.27 4.56 17.63
CA HIS A 238 3.05 3.84 18.91
C HIS A 238 3.51 2.36 18.89
N ASN A 239 3.76 1.78 17.72
CA ASN A 239 4.24 0.41 17.58
C ASN A 239 5.77 0.30 17.52
N LEU A 240 6.48 1.42 17.50
CA LEU A 240 7.91 1.45 17.33
C LEU A 240 8.62 0.81 18.53
N GLN A 241 9.51 -0.13 18.25
CA GLN A 241 10.33 -0.86 19.23
C GLN A 241 11.80 -0.45 19.17
N SER A 242 12.28 -0.07 17.98
CA SER A 242 13.68 0.31 17.81
C SER A 242 13.87 1.52 16.90
N ILE A 243 14.87 2.33 17.24
CA ILE A 243 15.32 3.46 16.45
C ILE A 243 16.83 3.35 16.29
N THR A 244 17.31 3.47 15.06
CA THR A 244 18.73 3.58 14.75
C THR A 244 18.97 4.83 13.94
N ILE A 245 19.83 5.72 14.42
CA ILE A 245 20.27 6.93 13.74
C ILE A 245 21.75 6.75 13.40
N GLY A 246 22.07 6.83 12.12
CA GLY A 246 23.44 6.72 11.62
C GLY A 246 24.30 7.90 12.03
N CYS A 247 25.59 7.84 11.71
CA CYS A 247 26.55 8.91 12.02
C CYS A 247 26.26 10.18 11.20
N GLU A 248 26.59 11.36 11.75
CA GLU A 248 26.47 12.67 11.09
C GLU A 248 25.05 12.98 10.58
N SER A 249 24.04 12.45 11.28
CA SER A 249 22.63 12.56 10.90
C SER A 249 21.86 13.45 11.86
N LEU A 250 20.80 14.10 11.37
CA LEU A 250 19.98 15.01 12.19
C LEU A 250 20.79 16.10 12.91
N VAL A 251 21.88 16.59 12.32
CA VAL A 251 22.87 17.46 12.97
C VAL A 251 22.26 18.78 13.42
N ASN A 252 21.32 19.33 12.65
CA ASN A 252 20.74 20.65 12.87
C ASN A 252 19.40 20.66 13.59
N ILE A 253 18.94 19.51 14.12
CA ILE A 253 17.67 19.50 14.86
C ILE A 253 17.79 20.28 16.18
N SER A 254 16.79 21.11 16.47
CA SER A 254 16.67 21.83 17.74
C SER A 254 15.91 21.03 18.80
N SER A 255 15.09 20.08 18.41
CA SER A 255 14.30 19.25 19.33
C SER A 255 14.30 17.78 18.93
N PHE A 256 14.41 16.91 19.96
CA PHE A 256 14.35 15.46 19.86
C PHE A 256 13.26 14.94 20.78
N ILE A 257 12.15 14.48 20.20
CA ILE A 257 10.93 14.16 20.94
C ILE A 257 10.52 12.72 20.68
N LEU A 258 10.54 11.90 21.74
CA LEU A 258 10.13 10.49 21.77
C LEU A 258 9.05 10.30 22.85
N LEU A 259 7.89 10.90 22.65
CA LEU A 259 6.76 10.80 23.57
C LEU A 259 5.78 9.73 23.10
N SER A 260 5.04 9.13 24.03
CA SER A 260 3.96 8.18 23.71
C SER A 260 4.40 6.97 22.89
N LEU A 261 5.61 6.46 23.11
CA LEU A 261 6.16 5.28 22.46
C LEU A 261 6.23 4.10 23.45
N PRO A 262 5.08 3.46 23.78
CA PRO A 262 4.98 2.49 24.87
C PRO A 262 5.77 1.20 24.60
N LYS A 263 6.08 0.90 23.35
CA LYS A 263 6.80 -0.31 22.92
C LYS A 263 8.28 -0.07 22.62
N LEU A 264 8.77 1.17 22.77
CA LEU A 264 10.14 1.51 22.43
C LEU A 264 11.12 0.86 23.42
N GLU A 265 11.99 -0.02 22.90
CA GLU A 265 12.96 -0.80 23.65
C GLU A 265 14.38 -0.28 23.46
N SER A 266 14.72 0.25 22.29
CA SER A 266 16.07 0.66 21.96
C SER A 266 16.14 1.90 21.10
N VAL A 267 17.11 2.76 21.41
CA VAL A 267 17.50 3.91 20.59
C VAL A 267 19.01 3.91 20.47
N TYR A 268 19.50 3.81 19.24
CA TYR A 268 20.90 3.95 18.91
C TYR A 268 21.11 5.26 18.14
N ILE A 269 22.09 6.07 18.54
CA ILE A 269 22.45 7.31 17.88
C ILE A 269 23.95 7.24 17.54
N GLY A 270 24.26 7.35 16.27
CA GLY A 270 25.63 7.33 15.75
C GLY A 270 26.41 8.59 16.10
N ASN A 271 27.72 8.53 15.90
CA ASN A 271 28.62 9.63 16.23
C ASN A 271 28.27 10.90 15.42
N TYR A 272 28.50 12.06 16.03
CA TYR A 272 28.26 13.38 15.43
C TYR A 272 26.81 13.61 14.94
N SER A 273 25.87 12.90 15.55
CA SER A 273 24.44 13.05 15.25
C SER A 273 23.72 13.77 16.37
N CYS A 274 22.70 14.54 16.03
CA CYS A 274 21.89 15.31 16.99
C CYS A 274 22.70 16.27 17.85
N GLU A 275 23.80 16.85 17.36
CA GLU A 275 24.72 17.67 18.16
C GLU A 275 24.14 18.99 18.65
N ASN A 276 23.18 19.57 17.91
CA ASN A 276 22.60 20.88 18.21
C ASN A 276 21.27 20.82 18.95
N VAL A 277 20.94 19.68 19.54
CA VAL A 277 19.65 19.48 20.23
C VAL A 277 19.58 20.33 21.50
N ALA A 278 18.65 21.29 21.51
CA ALA A 278 18.36 22.12 22.67
C ALA A 278 17.27 21.54 23.59
N LEU A 279 16.35 20.77 23.01
CA LEU A 279 15.24 20.16 23.73
C LEU A 279 15.19 18.64 23.49
N VAL A 280 15.27 17.88 24.58
CA VAL A 280 15.09 16.42 24.56
C VAL A 280 13.91 16.05 25.44
N GLN A 281 12.93 15.34 24.88
CA GLN A 281 11.76 14.85 25.61
C GLN A 281 11.58 13.35 25.41
N PHE A 282 11.53 12.59 26.50
CA PHE A 282 11.24 11.17 26.51
C PHE A 282 10.06 10.88 27.45
N SER A 283 9.16 10.02 27.03
CA SER A 283 8.20 9.37 27.94
C SER A 283 8.40 7.87 27.87
N GLY A 284 8.93 7.27 28.93
CA GLY A 284 9.17 5.83 29.02
C GLY A 284 10.22 5.49 30.06
N ARG A 285 10.28 4.23 30.48
CA ARG A 285 11.36 3.72 31.34
C ARG A 285 12.58 3.48 30.46
N ILE A 286 13.61 4.27 30.64
CA ILE A 286 14.92 3.99 30.03
C ILE A 286 15.57 2.88 30.87
N ASN A 287 15.56 1.65 30.37
CA ASN A 287 16.42 0.60 30.92
C ASN A 287 17.85 0.87 30.43
N ARG A 288 18.64 1.56 31.23
CA ARG A 288 20.09 1.62 30.99
C ARG A 288 20.67 0.22 31.25
N LYS A 289 21.07 -0.48 30.21
CA LYS A 289 22.06 -1.54 30.35
C LYS A 289 23.43 -0.86 30.43
N ASN A 290 24.06 -0.98 31.60
CA ASN A 290 25.45 -0.63 31.82
C ASN A 290 26.36 -1.50 30.97
#